data_b1b71204c6c4da476e65d39404603bdc
#
_entry.id   b1b71204c6c4da476e65d39404603bdc
#
_cell.length_a   1.000
_cell.length_b   1.000
_cell.length_c   1.000
_cell.angle_alpha   90.00
_cell.angle_beta   90.00
_cell.angle_gamma   90.00
#
_symmetry.space_group_name_H-M   'P 1'
#
loop_
_entity.id
_entity.type
_entity.pdbx_description
1 polymer ?
#
loop_
_entity_poly.entity_id
_entity_poly.type
_entity_poly.pdbx_seq_one_letter_code
_entity_poly.pdbx_strand_id
1 'polypeptide(L)'
;DLKKSIRTRIVILLDHSSSIADQQTDYKKATLALCEVLAFLKIKFSVYAFNTTERQVMCWLVKPDGLKWNNSCAKRLAQIPANGGTPLAEVYDKLYPILYSKKPDIFLTLSDGEPSDTFAARSMVKSFKSLGIKMVAIGVGRDTRNATIIATNLKYLGFERTLGVSRLKDIPNKVLNVLSDV
;
A
#
# COMPACT_ATOMS: atom_id res chain seq x y z
N ASP A 1 -7.25 -19.29 8.19
CA ASP A 1 -8.24 -19.35 9.26
C ASP A 1 -9.12 -18.12 9.20
N LEU A 2 -10.38 -18.26 8.71
CA LEU A 2 -11.33 -17.17 8.47
C LEU A 2 -11.60 -16.34 9.75
N LYS A 3 -11.57 -16.95 10.92
CA LYS A 3 -11.78 -16.26 12.19
C LYS A 3 -10.63 -15.35 12.60
N LYS A 4 -9.41 -15.68 12.16
CA LYS A 4 -8.23 -14.84 12.44
C LYS A 4 -8.21 -13.62 11.52
N SER A 5 -8.61 -13.77 10.26
CA SER A 5 -8.68 -12.66 9.29
C SER A 5 -9.75 -11.61 9.65
N ILE A 6 -10.86 -12.02 10.26
CA ILE A 6 -11.95 -11.11 10.65
C ILE A 6 -11.51 -10.11 11.74
N ARG A 7 -10.51 -10.43 12.54
CA ARG A 7 -9.98 -9.56 13.60
C ARG A 7 -8.81 -8.68 13.18
N THR A 8 -8.20 -8.99 12.03
CA THR A 8 -7.02 -8.28 11.54
C THR A 8 -7.42 -6.90 10.99
N ARG A 9 -6.69 -5.87 11.42
CA ARG A 9 -6.84 -4.49 10.93
C ARG A 9 -5.66 -4.17 10.03
N ILE A 10 -5.95 -3.70 8.83
CA ILE A 10 -4.96 -3.46 7.79
C ILE A 10 -5.00 -1.99 7.39
N VAL A 11 -3.84 -1.39 7.28
CA VAL A 11 -3.66 -0.11 6.60
C VAL A 11 -2.99 -0.37 5.25
N ILE A 12 -3.58 0.17 4.19
CA ILE A 12 -3.08 0.04 2.83
C ILE A 12 -2.61 1.41 2.34
N LEU A 13 -1.40 1.46 1.82
CA LEU A 13 -0.83 2.63 1.17
C LEU A 13 -0.58 2.31 -0.31
N LEU A 14 -1.16 3.12 -1.18
CA LEU A 14 -1.11 2.95 -2.63
C LEU A 14 -0.22 4.02 -3.26
N ASP A 15 0.84 3.59 -3.91
CA ASP A 15 1.72 4.44 -4.71
C ASP A 15 0.96 4.97 -5.93
N HIS A 16 0.92 6.29 -6.08
CA HIS A 16 0.41 7.01 -7.25
C HIS A 16 1.48 7.94 -7.82
N SER A 17 2.72 7.44 -7.91
CA SER A 17 3.82 8.13 -8.59
C SER A 17 3.62 8.15 -10.11
N SER A 18 4.39 9.00 -10.80
CA SER A 18 4.26 9.17 -12.25
C SER A 18 4.56 7.91 -13.07
N SER A 19 5.34 6.98 -12.54
CA SER A 19 5.63 5.69 -13.18
C SER A 19 4.39 4.81 -13.39
N ILE A 20 3.32 5.04 -12.62
CA ILE A 20 2.04 4.34 -12.76
C ILE A 20 1.17 4.96 -13.88
N ALA A 21 1.48 6.17 -14.36
CA ALA A 21 0.61 6.93 -15.26
C ALA A 21 0.21 6.16 -16.53
N ASP A 22 1.14 5.43 -17.15
CA ASP A 22 0.89 4.67 -18.38
C ASP A 22 -0.08 3.50 -18.20
N GLN A 23 -0.22 2.98 -17.00
CA GLN A 23 -1.10 1.88 -16.64
C GLN A 23 -2.12 2.27 -15.57
N GLN A 24 -2.38 3.56 -15.43
CA GLN A 24 -3.20 4.11 -14.35
C GLN A 24 -4.60 3.51 -14.29
N THR A 25 -5.24 3.30 -15.44
CA THR A 25 -6.60 2.72 -15.51
C THR A 25 -6.61 1.29 -14.95
N ASP A 26 -5.71 0.45 -15.39
CA ASP A 26 -5.62 -0.94 -14.93
C ASP A 26 -5.18 -1.04 -13.47
N TYR A 27 -4.28 -0.17 -13.04
CA TYR A 27 -3.87 -0.06 -11.65
C TYR A 27 -5.03 0.33 -10.73
N LYS A 28 -5.83 1.31 -11.12
CA LYS A 28 -7.03 1.72 -10.37
C LYS A 28 -8.08 0.60 -10.34
N LYS A 29 -8.32 -0.08 -11.44
CA LYS A 29 -9.22 -1.24 -11.46
C LYS A 29 -8.76 -2.32 -10.50
N ALA A 30 -7.47 -2.63 -10.48
CA ALA A 30 -6.92 -3.65 -9.60
C ALA A 30 -7.01 -3.27 -8.12
N THR A 31 -6.71 -2.02 -7.77
CA THR A 31 -6.79 -1.52 -6.40
C THR A 31 -8.23 -1.37 -5.91
N LEU A 32 -9.16 -0.98 -6.80
CA LEU A 32 -10.59 -1.00 -6.51
C LEU A 32 -11.08 -2.43 -6.24
N ALA A 33 -10.71 -3.39 -7.10
CA ALA A 33 -11.05 -4.79 -6.91
C ALA A 33 -10.51 -5.35 -5.58
N LEU A 34 -9.31 -4.97 -5.19
CA LEU A 34 -8.75 -5.33 -3.90
C LEU A 34 -9.63 -4.83 -2.74
N CYS A 35 -10.03 -3.57 -2.78
CA CYS A 35 -10.88 -2.98 -1.75
C CYS A 35 -12.26 -3.64 -1.68
N GLU A 36 -12.84 -3.96 -2.84
CA GLU A 36 -14.12 -4.69 -2.93
C GLU A 36 -14.02 -6.09 -2.29
N VAL A 37 -12.94 -6.82 -2.57
CA VAL A 37 -12.71 -8.15 -2.00
C VAL A 37 -12.52 -8.08 -0.50
N LEU A 38 -11.72 -7.14 0.01
CA LEU A 38 -11.51 -6.96 1.44
C LEU A 38 -12.83 -6.60 2.16
N ALA A 39 -13.65 -5.74 1.55
CA ALA A 39 -14.96 -5.39 2.07
C ALA A 39 -15.92 -6.59 2.08
N PHE A 40 -15.95 -7.37 1.02
CA PHE A 40 -16.74 -8.60 0.92
C PHE A 40 -16.36 -9.61 2.01
N LEU A 41 -15.06 -9.77 2.26
CA LEU A 41 -14.53 -10.65 3.31
C LEU A 41 -14.69 -10.08 4.73
N LYS A 42 -15.25 -8.87 4.86
CA LYS A 42 -15.46 -8.16 6.15
C LYS A 42 -14.14 -7.93 6.92
N ILE A 43 -13.05 -7.80 6.21
CA ILE A 43 -11.76 -7.41 6.78
C ILE A 43 -11.81 -5.91 7.11
N LYS A 44 -11.30 -5.53 8.29
CA LYS A 44 -11.20 -4.12 8.67
C LYS A 44 -9.97 -3.50 8.03
N PHE A 45 -10.16 -2.47 7.22
CA PHE A 45 -9.05 -1.81 6.53
C PHE A 45 -9.29 -0.32 6.35
N SER A 46 -8.20 0.43 6.26
CA SER A 46 -8.16 1.81 5.79
C SER A 46 -7.24 1.91 4.58
N VAL A 47 -7.46 2.90 3.73
CA VAL A 47 -6.71 3.09 2.49
C VAL A 47 -6.23 4.52 2.40
N TYR A 48 -4.93 4.66 2.17
CA TYR A 48 -4.25 5.91 1.82
C TYR A 48 -3.61 5.75 0.45
N ALA A 49 -3.46 6.87 -0.25
CA ALA A 49 -2.70 6.93 -1.49
C ALA A 49 -1.78 8.14 -1.45
N PHE A 50 -0.64 8.08 -2.10
CA PHE A 50 0.27 9.20 -2.16
C PHE A 50 0.67 9.55 -3.59
N ASN A 51 0.90 10.82 -3.81
CA ASN A 51 1.51 11.39 -4.99
C ASN A 51 2.29 12.66 -4.62
N THR A 52 2.93 13.28 -5.58
CA THR A 52 3.52 14.60 -5.43
C THR A 52 2.82 15.55 -6.39
N THR A 53 2.16 16.56 -5.87
CA THR A 53 1.45 17.59 -6.65
C THR A 53 2.05 18.97 -6.33
N GLU A 54 2.40 19.74 -7.34
CA GLU A 54 2.99 21.08 -7.18
C GLU A 54 4.19 21.09 -6.20
N ARG A 55 5.06 20.09 -6.31
CA ARG A 55 6.22 19.86 -5.43
C ARG A 55 5.88 19.55 -3.97
N GLN A 56 4.63 19.28 -3.67
CA GLN A 56 4.18 18.88 -2.34
C GLN A 56 3.85 17.39 -2.31
N VAL A 57 4.33 16.72 -1.29
CA VAL A 57 3.96 15.33 -1.01
C VAL A 57 2.55 15.30 -0.44
N MET A 58 1.66 14.63 -1.14
CA MET A 58 0.26 14.47 -0.75
C MET A 58 0.00 13.05 -0.28
N CYS A 59 -0.63 12.91 0.88
CA CYS A 59 -1.14 11.64 1.38
C CYS A 59 -2.66 11.72 1.46
N TRP A 60 -3.33 11.07 0.52
CA TRP A 60 -4.78 11.11 0.34
C TRP A 60 -5.45 10.04 1.19
N LEU A 61 -6.41 10.44 2.01
CA LEU A 61 -7.25 9.50 2.73
C LEU A 61 -8.39 9.04 1.82
N VAL A 62 -8.30 7.81 1.33
CA VAL A 62 -9.30 7.20 0.43
C VAL A 62 -10.44 6.58 1.24
N LYS A 63 -10.10 5.75 2.22
CA LYS A 63 -11.05 5.08 3.11
C LYS A 63 -10.62 5.23 4.57
N PRO A 64 -11.34 5.99 5.37
CA PRO A 64 -11.07 6.09 6.81
C PRO A 64 -11.24 4.76 7.54
N ASP A 65 -10.51 4.60 8.64
CA ASP A 65 -10.76 3.53 9.59
C ASP A 65 -12.18 3.64 10.18
N GLY A 66 -12.85 2.50 10.35
CA GLY A 66 -14.20 2.44 10.89
C GLY A 66 -15.34 2.76 9.91
N LEU A 67 -15.04 3.35 8.74
CA LEU A 67 -16.02 3.53 7.68
C LEU A 67 -16.09 2.27 6.81
N LYS A 68 -17.28 1.88 6.39
CA LYS A 68 -17.44 0.81 5.41
C LYS A 68 -17.02 1.31 4.02
N TRP A 69 -16.41 0.43 3.23
CA TRP A 69 -16.14 0.69 1.82
C TRP A 69 -17.44 1.03 1.08
N ASN A 70 -17.46 2.13 0.35
CA ASN A 70 -18.64 2.62 -0.36
C ASN A 70 -18.25 3.35 -1.65
N ASN A 71 -19.26 3.79 -2.40
CA ASN A 71 -19.05 4.50 -3.66
C ASN A 71 -18.24 5.79 -3.51
N SER A 72 -18.34 6.48 -2.38
CA SER A 72 -17.53 7.68 -2.10
C SER A 72 -16.05 7.35 -1.98
N CYS A 73 -15.70 6.22 -1.35
CA CYS A 73 -14.33 5.72 -1.30
C CYS A 73 -13.81 5.40 -2.70
N ALA A 74 -14.60 4.68 -3.51
CA ALA A 74 -14.25 4.34 -4.88
C ALA A 74 -14.02 5.57 -5.75
N LYS A 75 -14.87 6.58 -5.64
CA LYS A 75 -14.73 7.87 -6.35
C LYS A 75 -13.45 8.61 -5.93
N ARG A 76 -13.15 8.67 -4.62
CA ARG A 76 -11.90 9.27 -4.14
C ARG A 76 -10.67 8.59 -4.74
N LEU A 77 -10.64 7.26 -4.73
CA LEU A 77 -9.54 6.51 -5.33
C LEU A 77 -9.41 6.77 -6.83
N ALA A 78 -10.53 6.77 -7.56
CA ALA A 78 -10.54 6.98 -8.99
C ALA A 78 -10.03 8.37 -9.41
N GLN A 79 -10.17 9.37 -8.56
CA GLN A 79 -9.81 10.76 -8.86
C GLN A 79 -8.35 11.11 -8.55
N ILE A 80 -7.61 10.27 -7.83
CA ILE A 80 -6.22 10.57 -7.48
C ILE A 80 -5.33 10.42 -8.73
N PRO A 81 -4.65 11.50 -9.17
CA PRO A 81 -3.77 11.42 -10.32
C PRO A 81 -2.44 10.75 -9.97
N ALA A 82 -1.81 10.09 -10.94
CA ALA A 82 -0.47 9.55 -10.81
C ALA A 82 0.55 10.65 -11.15
N ASN A 83 1.22 11.16 -10.15
CA ASN A 83 2.17 12.28 -10.26
C ASN A 83 3.38 12.11 -9.34
N GLY A 84 4.53 12.62 -9.80
CA GLY A 84 5.73 12.79 -8.99
C GLY A 84 6.52 11.53 -8.75
N GLY A 85 7.43 11.62 -7.79
CA GLY A 85 8.31 10.53 -7.40
C GLY A 85 7.70 9.60 -6.35
N THR A 86 8.58 8.90 -5.63
CA THR A 86 8.19 7.95 -4.60
C THR A 86 8.73 8.39 -3.22
N PRO A 87 8.20 9.47 -2.63
CA PRO A 87 8.68 10.03 -1.35
C PRO A 87 8.16 9.21 -0.17
N LEU A 88 8.50 7.93 -0.12
CA LEU A 88 7.94 6.98 0.83
C LEU A 88 8.24 7.36 2.28
N ALA A 89 9.46 7.85 2.57
CA ALA A 89 9.84 8.27 3.91
C ALA A 89 8.98 9.42 4.43
N GLU A 90 8.72 10.43 3.59
CA GLU A 90 7.89 11.58 3.96
C GLU A 90 6.44 11.18 4.18
N VAL A 91 5.91 10.28 3.35
CA VAL A 91 4.55 9.73 3.50
C VAL A 91 4.44 8.94 4.80
N TYR A 92 5.42 8.10 5.09
CA TYR A 92 5.46 7.32 6.34
C TYR A 92 5.55 8.22 7.57
N ASP A 93 6.33 9.28 7.48
CA ASP A 93 6.42 10.27 8.57
C ASP A 93 5.06 10.95 8.84
N LYS A 94 4.32 11.30 7.79
CA LYS A 94 2.96 11.84 7.92
C LYS A 94 1.97 10.85 8.54
N LEU A 95 2.10 9.56 8.22
CA LEU A 95 1.22 8.51 8.72
C LEU A 95 1.60 8.05 10.14
N TYR A 96 2.83 8.26 10.56
CA TYR A 96 3.34 7.74 11.84
C TYR A 96 2.48 8.15 13.05
N PRO A 97 2.11 9.44 13.26
CA PRO A 97 1.25 9.81 14.39
C PRO A 97 -0.12 9.11 14.36
N ILE A 98 -0.68 8.95 13.17
CA ILE A 98 -1.99 8.30 12.98
C ILE A 98 -1.91 6.83 13.38
N LEU A 99 -0.91 6.12 12.87
CA LEU A 99 -0.73 4.69 13.13
C LEU A 99 -0.17 4.40 14.53
N TYR A 100 0.51 5.36 15.13
CA TYR A 100 0.89 5.31 16.55
C TYR A 100 -0.34 5.30 17.46
N SER A 101 -1.31 6.16 17.16
CA SER A 101 -2.54 6.28 17.94
C SER A 101 -3.47 5.07 17.74
N LYS A 102 -3.64 4.61 16.51
CA LYS A 102 -4.49 3.46 16.16
C LYS A 102 -3.67 2.42 15.40
N LYS A 103 -2.91 1.63 16.15
CA LYS A 103 -2.02 0.62 15.57
C LYS A 103 -2.78 -0.43 14.77
N PRO A 104 -2.53 -0.57 13.46
CA PRO A 104 -3.01 -1.70 12.70
C PRO A 104 -2.18 -2.95 13.04
N ASP A 105 -2.69 -4.11 12.68
CA ASP A 105 -1.90 -5.34 12.74
C ASP A 105 -0.90 -5.41 11.58
N ILE A 106 -1.32 -4.95 10.41
CA ILE A 106 -0.55 -4.99 9.17
C ILE A 106 -0.59 -3.62 8.50
N PHE A 107 0.58 -3.15 8.05
CA PHE A 107 0.72 -1.99 7.16
C PHE A 107 1.25 -2.49 5.81
N LEU A 108 0.39 -2.47 4.80
CA LEU A 108 0.66 -2.93 3.45
C LEU A 108 0.94 -1.74 2.53
N THR A 109 2.09 -1.74 1.87
CA THR A 109 2.45 -0.76 0.84
C THR A 109 2.50 -1.42 -0.53
N LEU A 110 1.81 -0.84 -1.53
CA LEU A 110 1.97 -1.18 -2.94
C LEU A 110 2.80 -0.09 -3.61
N SER A 111 3.91 -0.48 -4.23
CA SER A 111 4.81 0.44 -4.94
C SER A 111 5.38 -0.20 -6.20
N ASP A 112 5.60 0.60 -7.23
CA ASP A 112 6.18 0.18 -8.51
C ASP A 112 7.66 0.56 -8.67
N GLY A 113 8.29 1.09 -7.63
CA GLY A 113 9.66 1.56 -7.70
C GLY A 113 10.36 1.71 -6.36
N GLU A 114 11.57 2.24 -6.44
CA GLU A 114 12.38 2.53 -5.27
C GLU A 114 11.96 3.86 -4.63
N PRO A 115 12.05 3.97 -3.30
CA PRO A 115 11.81 5.25 -2.63
C PRO A 115 12.90 6.27 -3.00
N SER A 116 12.51 7.55 -3.01
CA SER A 116 13.41 8.67 -3.30
C SER A 116 14.57 8.77 -2.30
N ASP A 117 14.34 8.36 -1.06
CA ASP A 117 15.36 8.27 0.00
C ASP A 117 15.26 6.90 0.68
N THR A 118 16.11 5.99 0.27
CA THR A 118 16.13 4.60 0.78
C THR A 118 16.49 4.54 2.26
N PHE A 119 17.45 5.34 2.70
CA PHE A 119 17.89 5.33 4.10
C PHE A 119 16.78 5.84 5.03
N ALA A 120 16.15 6.96 4.70
CA ALA A 120 15.04 7.50 5.48
C ALA A 120 13.83 6.57 5.49
N ALA A 121 13.49 5.96 4.34
CA ALA A 121 12.41 4.98 4.24
C ALA A 121 12.67 3.75 5.13
N ARG A 122 13.89 3.24 5.12
CA ARG A 122 14.29 2.12 5.99
C ARG A 122 14.15 2.45 7.47
N SER A 123 14.54 3.65 7.88
CA SER A 123 14.38 4.12 9.26
C SER A 123 12.91 4.17 9.66
N MET A 124 12.03 4.63 8.78
CA MET A 124 10.60 4.68 9.04
C MET A 124 9.96 3.28 9.14
N VAL A 125 10.35 2.35 8.27
CA VAL A 125 9.90 0.94 8.36
C VAL A 125 10.29 0.36 9.72
N LYS A 126 11.52 0.58 10.17
CA LYS A 126 11.99 0.15 11.49
C LYS A 126 11.15 0.76 12.62
N SER A 127 10.79 2.03 12.50
CA SER A 127 9.97 2.73 13.51
C SER A 127 8.57 2.10 13.62
N PHE A 128 7.92 1.79 12.51
CA PHE A 128 6.63 1.10 12.53
C PHE A 128 6.73 -0.32 13.11
N LYS A 129 7.77 -1.07 12.75
CA LYS A 129 8.02 -2.40 13.32
C LYS A 129 8.20 -2.35 14.83
N SER A 130 8.85 -1.31 15.34
CA SER A 130 9.03 -1.09 16.78
C SER A 130 7.71 -0.84 17.52
N LEU A 131 6.65 -0.44 16.82
CA LEU A 131 5.30 -0.34 17.36
C LEU A 131 4.56 -1.68 17.38
N GLY A 132 5.15 -2.75 16.86
CA GLY A 132 4.52 -4.07 16.72
C GLY A 132 3.68 -4.21 15.44
N ILE A 133 3.79 -3.28 14.50
CA ILE A 133 3.09 -3.33 13.21
C ILE A 133 3.88 -4.21 12.24
N LYS A 134 3.20 -5.17 11.61
CA LYS A 134 3.80 -5.99 10.56
C LYS A 134 3.83 -5.21 9.25
N MET A 135 5.04 -4.97 8.74
CA MET A 135 5.29 -4.21 7.53
C MET A 135 5.38 -5.15 6.33
N VAL A 136 4.44 -4.99 5.39
CA VAL A 136 4.32 -5.82 4.19
C VAL A 136 4.37 -4.93 2.96
N ALA A 137 5.03 -5.37 1.90
CA ALA A 137 5.10 -4.63 0.65
C ALA A 137 4.83 -5.53 -0.56
N ILE A 138 4.11 -4.96 -1.53
CA ILE A 138 3.92 -5.54 -2.86
C ILE A 138 4.65 -4.66 -3.86
N GLY A 139 5.61 -5.25 -4.56
CA GLY A 139 6.32 -4.61 -5.66
C GLY A 139 5.60 -4.86 -6.99
N VAL A 140 5.14 -3.80 -7.63
CA VAL A 140 4.46 -3.87 -8.91
C VAL A 140 5.48 -3.63 -10.03
N GLY A 141 5.70 -4.62 -10.86
CA GLY A 141 6.67 -4.57 -11.96
C GLY A 141 5.99 -4.68 -13.34
N ARG A 142 6.75 -4.28 -14.39
CA ARG A 142 6.29 -4.38 -15.78
C ARG A 142 6.32 -5.81 -16.31
N ASP A 143 7.19 -6.62 -15.78
CA ASP A 143 7.35 -8.04 -16.08
C ASP A 143 7.83 -8.79 -14.83
N THR A 144 7.94 -10.10 -14.91
CA THR A 144 8.33 -10.94 -13.77
C THR A 144 9.71 -10.58 -13.22
N ARG A 145 10.69 -10.29 -14.09
CA ARG A 145 12.05 -9.91 -13.68
C ARG A 145 12.05 -8.56 -12.95
N ASN A 146 11.39 -7.57 -13.51
CA ASN A 146 11.28 -6.24 -12.91
C ASN A 146 10.53 -6.30 -11.56
N ALA A 147 9.43 -7.05 -11.47
CA ALA A 147 8.70 -7.24 -10.23
C ALA A 147 9.57 -7.89 -9.13
N THR A 148 10.39 -8.87 -9.50
CA THR A 148 11.31 -9.53 -8.57
C THR A 148 12.39 -8.56 -8.07
N ILE A 149 12.93 -7.73 -8.93
CA ILE A 149 13.93 -6.70 -8.56
C ILE A 149 13.30 -5.69 -7.58
N ILE A 150 12.11 -5.19 -7.88
CA ILE A 150 11.39 -4.24 -7.02
C ILE A 150 11.10 -4.86 -5.66
N ALA A 151 10.59 -6.09 -5.62
CA ALA A 151 10.32 -6.80 -4.37
C ALA A 151 11.60 -7.00 -3.54
N THR A 152 12.72 -7.33 -4.19
CA THR A 152 14.03 -7.48 -3.52
C THR A 152 14.49 -6.15 -2.92
N ASN A 153 14.37 -5.05 -3.66
CA ASN A 153 14.74 -3.72 -3.18
C ASN A 153 13.88 -3.30 -1.98
N LEU A 154 12.57 -3.57 -2.04
CA LEU A 154 11.66 -3.31 -0.91
C LEU A 154 12.05 -4.15 0.32
N LYS A 155 12.48 -5.39 0.13
CA LYS A 155 12.93 -6.23 1.23
C LYS A 155 14.11 -5.63 1.98
N TYR A 156 15.03 -4.95 1.30
CA TYR A 156 16.16 -4.26 1.93
C TYR A 156 15.72 -3.09 2.83
N LEU A 157 14.51 -2.58 2.66
CA LEU A 157 13.95 -1.57 3.55
C LEU A 157 13.52 -2.15 4.91
N GLY A 158 13.51 -3.47 5.05
CA GLY A 158 13.17 -4.13 6.32
C GLY A 158 11.74 -4.64 6.42
N PHE A 159 10.98 -4.67 5.34
CA PHE A 159 9.66 -5.30 5.31
C PHE A 159 9.79 -6.79 5.66
N GLU A 160 8.90 -7.29 6.51
CA GLU A 160 8.89 -8.70 6.94
C GLU A 160 8.51 -9.62 5.79
N ARG A 161 7.61 -9.15 4.94
CA ARG A 161 7.14 -9.87 3.77
C ARG A 161 7.11 -8.94 2.57
N THR A 162 7.68 -9.41 1.46
CA THR A 162 7.60 -8.71 0.16
C THR A 162 7.21 -9.70 -0.92
N LEU A 163 6.46 -9.23 -1.91
CA LEU A 163 6.05 -10.01 -3.06
C LEU A 163 6.06 -9.16 -4.31
N GLY A 164 6.49 -9.73 -5.43
CA GLY A 164 6.43 -9.09 -6.73
C GLY A 164 5.17 -9.48 -7.49
N VAL A 165 4.55 -8.51 -8.17
CA VAL A 165 3.40 -8.69 -9.05
C VAL A 165 3.71 -8.06 -10.40
N SER A 166 3.63 -8.85 -11.47
CA SER A 166 3.87 -8.37 -12.85
C SER A 166 2.59 -8.14 -13.64
N ARG A 167 1.47 -8.68 -13.20
CA ARG A 167 0.16 -8.48 -13.81
C ARG A 167 -0.76 -7.82 -12.80
N LEU A 168 -1.25 -6.61 -13.12
CA LEU A 168 -2.06 -5.81 -12.19
C LEU A 168 -3.32 -6.55 -11.73
N LYS A 169 -3.96 -7.31 -12.61
CA LYS A 169 -5.13 -8.13 -12.26
C LYS A 169 -4.89 -9.15 -11.16
N ASP A 170 -3.64 -9.52 -10.91
CA ASP A 170 -3.27 -10.49 -9.88
C ASP A 170 -3.11 -9.85 -8.48
N ILE A 171 -3.15 -8.51 -8.38
CA ILE A 171 -2.98 -7.78 -7.11
C ILE A 171 -3.93 -8.29 -6.01
N PRO A 172 -5.25 -8.40 -6.23
CA PRO A 172 -6.14 -8.86 -5.17
C PRO A 172 -5.76 -10.22 -4.60
N ASN A 173 -5.51 -11.20 -5.46
CA ASN A 173 -5.13 -12.55 -5.03
C ASN A 173 -3.77 -12.59 -4.32
N LYS A 174 -2.80 -11.84 -4.83
CA LYS A 174 -1.46 -11.76 -4.23
C LYS A 174 -1.50 -11.11 -2.86
N VAL A 175 -2.27 -10.05 -2.69
CA VAL A 175 -2.47 -9.41 -1.39
C VAL A 175 -3.11 -10.38 -0.40
N LEU A 176 -4.17 -11.09 -0.79
CA LEU A 176 -4.82 -12.08 0.08
C LEU A 176 -3.85 -13.20 0.50
N ASN A 177 -3.03 -13.68 -0.42
CA ASN A 177 -2.01 -14.70 -0.12
C ASN A 177 -0.99 -14.19 0.92
N VAL A 178 -0.48 -12.98 0.72
CA VAL A 178 0.48 -12.37 1.66
C VAL A 178 -0.15 -12.15 3.04
N LEU A 179 -1.40 -11.70 3.09
CA LEU A 179 -2.09 -11.47 4.35
C LEU A 179 -2.37 -12.77 5.11
N SER A 180 -2.58 -13.88 4.42
CA SER A 180 -2.79 -15.18 5.07
C SER A 180 -1.52 -15.76 5.68
N ASP A 181 -0.34 -15.35 5.20
CA ASP A 181 0.97 -15.84 5.65
C ASP A 181 1.56 -15.00 6.81
N VAL A 182 0.90 -13.94 7.18
CA VAL A 182 1.33 -13.00 8.23
C VAL A 182 0.50 -13.14 9.54
#